data_be38406f20b0cd64eacaa2dcec4ee41d
#
_entry.id   be38406f20b0cd64eacaa2dcec4ee41d
#
_cell.length_a   1.000
_cell.length_b   1.000
_cell.length_c   1.000
_cell.angle_alpha   90.00
_cell.angle_beta   90.00
_cell.angle_gamma   90.00
#
_symmetry.space_group_name_H-M   'P 1'
#
loop_
_entity.id
_entity.type
_entity.pdbx_description
1 polymer ?
#
loop_
_entity_poly.entity_id
_entity_poly.type
_entity_poly.pdbx_seq_one_letter_code
_entity_poly.pdbx_strand_id
1 'polypeptide(L)'
;MSQVKQEWDGQYQAFNEALKYMLARQSGKEKSIQTPWPKFNDAITDGLEWNTLTVIGGRPGSGKTLIKDQIIRESFILNPSEDFRVLEFSFEMVGRTTALREFSSLTGKTYKELCSAGTVLDKETFNKCHAYSKNRIKSPVDQITTPMTVNQMRDQVDIYMNQHKGKKTIITLDHSILVKRAPYQNNRL
;
A
#
# COMPACT_ATOMS: atom_id res chain seq x y z
N MET A 1 22.68 -21.14 6.12
CA MET A 1 22.32 -20.10 7.12
C MET A 1 23.28 -18.95 6.95
N SER A 2 22.92 -17.91 6.22
CA SER A 2 23.72 -16.69 6.13
C SER A 2 23.61 -15.98 7.49
N GLN A 3 24.71 -15.88 8.20
CA GLN A 3 24.81 -15.03 9.37
C GLN A 3 24.54 -13.58 8.92
N VAL A 4 23.49 -12.98 9.42
CA VAL A 4 23.28 -11.54 9.29
C VAL A 4 24.39 -10.90 10.09
N LYS A 5 25.38 -10.33 9.39
CA LYS A 5 26.46 -9.57 10.01
C LYS A 5 25.82 -8.28 10.53
N GLN A 6 25.72 -8.16 11.84
CA GLN A 6 25.22 -6.95 12.48
C GLN A 6 26.35 -5.91 12.40
N GLU A 7 26.19 -4.92 11.55
CA GLU A 7 27.07 -3.76 11.51
C GLU A 7 26.57 -2.74 12.53
N TRP A 8 27.44 -2.29 13.42
CA TRP A 8 27.14 -1.25 14.39
C TRP A 8 27.60 0.09 13.81
N ASP A 9 26.65 0.96 13.49
CA ASP A 9 26.96 2.32 13.04
C ASP A 9 27.39 3.17 14.23
N GLY A 10 28.54 3.85 14.10
CA GLY A 10 28.99 4.83 15.10
C GLY A 10 28.08 6.05 15.13
N GLN A 11 27.93 6.69 16.31
CA GLN A 11 27.14 7.92 16.44
C GLN A 11 27.46 8.98 15.39
N TYR A 12 28.75 9.14 15.06
CA TYR A 12 29.21 10.10 14.04
C TYR A 12 28.58 9.83 12.66
N GLN A 13 28.46 8.56 12.28
CA GLN A 13 27.88 8.18 11.01
C GLN A 13 26.37 8.51 10.95
N ALA A 14 25.64 8.22 12.04
CA ALA A 14 24.22 8.56 12.14
C ALA A 14 23.96 10.08 12.04
N PHE A 15 24.80 10.92 12.69
CA PHE A 15 24.70 12.37 12.57
C PHE A 15 25.00 12.87 11.15
N ASN A 16 26.00 12.31 10.47
CA ASN A 16 26.30 12.67 9.09
C ASN A 16 25.16 12.29 8.14
N GLU A 17 24.53 11.12 8.32
CA GLU A 17 23.36 10.71 7.55
C GLU A 17 22.18 11.63 7.80
N ALA A 18 21.91 12.01 9.05
CA ALA A 18 20.89 12.98 9.40
C ALA A 18 21.08 14.33 8.71
N LEU A 19 22.32 14.86 8.70
CA LEU A 19 22.64 16.11 8.00
C LEU A 19 22.40 16.00 6.49
N LYS A 20 22.84 14.90 5.87
CA LYS A 20 22.57 14.64 4.43
C LYS A 20 21.08 14.58 4.14
N TYR A 21 20.32 13.89 4.99
CA TYR A 21 18.85 13.78 4.87
C TYR A 21 18.18 15.16 4.99
N MET A 22 18.56 15.97 5.99
CA MET A 22 18.05 17.34 6.14
C MET A 22 18.27 18.17 4.88
N LEU A 23 19.49 18.16 4.32
CA LEU A 23 19.80 18.89 3.09
C LEU A 23 19.03 18.36 1.89
N ALA A 24 18.85 17.04 1.78
CA ALA A 24 18.04 16.44 0.71
C ALA A 24 16.57 16.85 0.80
N ARG A 25 16.01 16.90 2.01
CA ARG A 25 14.64 17.40 2.27
C ARG A 25 14.50 18.88 1.90
N GLN A 26 15.38 19.74 2.41
CA GLN A 26 15.35 21.18 2.15
C GLN A 26 15.53 21.53 0.66
N SER A 27 16.31 20.75 -0.06
CA SER A 27 16.50 20.92 -1.52
C SER A 27 15.38 20.29 -2.37
N GLY A 28 14.39 19.61 -1.77
CA GLY A 28 13.32 18.90 -2.46
C GLY A 28 13.77 17.64 -3.21
N LYS A 29 14.98 17.14 -2.98
CA LYS A 29 15.48 15.87 -3.54
C LYS A 29 14.83 14.66 -2.88
N GLU A 30 14.56 14.76 -1.58
CA GLU A 30 13.83 13.75 -0.84
C GLU A 30 12.46 14.32 -0.44
N LYS A 31 11.39 13.64 -0.83
CA LYS A 31 10.02 14.04 -0.56
C LYS A 31 9.25 12.90 0.10
N SER A 32 8.31 13.25 0.97
CA SER A 32 7.33 12.31 1.50
C SER A 32 6.20 12.08 0.50
N ILE A 33 5.49 10.97 0.63
CA ILE A 33 4.28 10.70 -0.14
C ILE A 33 3.13 11.46 0.51
N GLN A 34 2.59 12.43 -0.24
CA GLN A 34 1.42 13.20 0.17
C GLN A 34 0.19 12.30 0.28
N THR A 35 -0.54 12.43 1.38
CA THR A 35 -1.84 11.78 1.57
C THR A 35 -2.98 12.76 1.26
N PRO A 36 -4.24 12.29 1.11
CA PRO A 36 -5.40 13.15 0.86
C PRO A 36 -5.74 14.15 1.97
N TRP A 37 -5.06 14.08 3.10
CA TRP A 37 -5.37 14.90 4.27
C TRP A 37 -4.24 15.87 4.59
N PRO A 38 -4.32 17.15 4.16
CA PRO A 38 -3.26 18.13 4.38
C PRO A 38 -2.83 18.29 5.83
N LYS A 39 -3.78 18.37 6.76
CA LYS A 39 -3.47 18.47 8.21
C LYS A 39 -2.72 17.26 8.75
N PHE A 40 -2.96 16.07 8.19
CA PHE A 40 -2.21 14.88 8.56
C PHE A 40 -0.79 14.95 7.99
N ASN A 41 -0.65 15.37 6.75
CA ASN A 41 0.68 15.55 6.12
C ASN A 41 1.53 16.54 6.93
N ASP A 42 0.95 17.69 7.32
CA ASP A 42 1.64 18.70 8.15
C ASP A 42 2.10 18.14 9.50
N ALA A 43 1.33 17.20 10.07
CA ALA A 43 1.65 16.59 11.36
C ALA A 43 2.76 15.50 11.28
N ILE A 44 3.06 14.98 10.09
CA ILE A 44 3.98 13.85 9.89
C ILE A 44 5.07 14.13 8.84
N THR A 45 5.73 15.28 8.92
CA THR A 45 6.87 15.63 8.04
C THR A 45 6.47 15.62 6.55
N ASP A 46 5.43 16.38 6.20
CA ASP A 46 4.89 16.54 4.84
C ASP A 46 4.34 15.26 4.19
N GLY A 47 3.90 14.29 4.98
CA GLY A 47 3.32 13.04 4.48
C GLY A 47 4.08 11.80 4.93
N LEU A 48 3.84 10.65 4.26
CA LEU A 48 4.48 9.38 4.58
C LEU A 48 5.92 9.37 4.08
N GLU A 49 6.88 9.27 5.00
CA GLU A 49 8.29 9.21 4.67
C GLU A 49 8.67 7.84 4.09
N TRP A 50 9.66 7.84 3.19
CA TRP A 50 10.27 6.61 2.70
C TRP A 50 11.10 5.91 3.79
N ASN A 51 11.23 4.60 3.68
CA ASN A 51 11.96 3.75 4.64
C ASN A 51 11.41 3.79 6.08
N THR A 52 10.13 4.14 6.23
CA THR A 52 9.43 4.12 7.52
C THR A 52 8.32 3.09 7.55
N LEU A 53 7.90 2.71 8.75
CA LEU A 53 6.75 1.86 9.00
C LEU A 53 5.60 2.72 9.54
N THR A 54 4.50 2.77 8.79
CA THR A 54 3.25 3.41 9.24
C THR A 54 2.23 2.36 9.64
N VAL A 55 1.70 2.44 10.85
CA VAL A 55 0.68 1.51 11.37
C VAL A 55 -0.66 2.22 11.52
N ILE A 56 -1.69 1.70 10.85
CA ILE A 56 -3.07 2.18 10.99
C ILE A 56 -3.83 1.25 11.93
N GLY A 57 -4.04 1.70 13.17
CA GLY A 57 -4.77 0.95 14.20
C GLY A 57 -6.22 1.38 14.30
N GLY A 58 -7.11 0.43 14.66
CA GLY A 58 -8.53 0.73 14.90
C GLY A 58 -9.37 -0.53 15.12
N ARG A 59 -10.57 -0.35 15.69
CA ARG A 59 -11.54 -1.45 15.91
C ARG A 59 -12.01 -2.04 14.58
N PRO A 60 -12.52 -3.27 14.54
CA PRO A 60 -13.22 -3.80 13.37
C PRO A 60 -14.30 -2.83 12.90
N GLY A 61 -14.42 -2.64 11.59
CA GLY A 61 -15.39 -1.70 11.00
C GLY A 61 -15.04 -0.21 11.09
N SER A 62 -13.90 0.19 11.69
CA SER A 62 -13.50 1.61 11.80
C SER A 62 -12.99 2.26 10.50
N GLY A 63 -12.92 1.53 9.41
CA GLY A 63 -12.50 2.07 8.12
C GLY A 63 -11.00 2.00 7.81
N LYS A 64 -10.20 1.20 8.54
CA LYS A 64 -8.75 1.05 8.30
C LYS A 64 -8.42 0.77 6.84
N THR A 65 -9.06 -0.25 6.27
CA THR A 65 -8.92 -0.62 4.84
C THR A 65 -9.28 0.55 3.92
N LEU A 66 -10.37 1.27 4.23
CA LEU A 66 -10.78 2.43 3.43
C LEU A 66 -9.73 3.54 3.43
N ILE A 67 -9.14 3.84 4.58
CA ILE A 67 -8.05 4.83 4.71
C ILE A 67 -6.84 4.39 3.88
N LYS A 68 -6.41 3.13 4.03
CA LYS A 68 -5.31 2.56 3.24
C LYS A 68 -5.58 2.66 1.73
N ASP A 69 -6.76 2.22 1.30
CA ASP A 69 -7.14 2.23 -0.12
C ASP A 69 -7.20 3.65 -0.68
N GLN A 70 -7.66 4.62 0.11
CA GLN A 70 -7.68 6.03 -0.28
C GLN A 70 -6.27 6.59 -0.41
N ILE A 71 -5.37 6.31 0.54
CA ILE A 71 -3.95 6.70 0.44
C ILE A 71 -3.35 6.17 -0.87
N ILE A 72 -3.49 4.87 -1.13
CA ILE A 72 -2.91 4.23 -2.32
C ILE A 72 -3.48 4.84 -3.60
N ARG A 73 -4.81 4.97 -3.69
CA ARG A 73 -5.47 5.47 -4.90
C ARG A 73 -5.06 6.90 -5.24
N GLU A 74 -4.98 7.76 -4.22
CA GLU A 74 -4.73 9.18 -4.42
C GLU A 74 -3.24 9.53 -4.44
N SER A 75 -2.37 8.66 -3.90
CA SER A 75 -0.92 8.91 -3.85
C SER A 75 -0.30 9.19 -5.22
N PHE A 76 -0.74 8.51 -6.28
CA PHE A 76 -0.24 8.74 -7.65
C PHE A 76 -0.68 10.09 -8.23
N ILE A 77 -1.85 10.57 -7.85
CA ILE A 77 -2.40 11.87 -8.28
C ILE A 77 -1.71 13.00 -7.52
N LEU A 78 -1.50 12.81 -6.22
CA LEU A 78 -0.92 13.82 -5.34
C LEU A 78 0.60 13.93 -5.46
N ASN A 79 1.26 12.89 -5.98
CA ASN A 79 2.72 12.82 -6.10
C ASN A 79 3.17 12.53 -7.54
N PRO A 80 2.80 13.36 -8.54
CA PRO A 80 3.06 13.06 -9.95
C PRO A 80 4.55 13.09 -10.33
N SER A 81 5.41 13.68 -9.50
CA SER A 81 6.86 13.71 -9.70
C SER A 81 7.60 12.51 -9.13
N GLU A 82 6.92 11.65 -8.35
CA GLU A 82 7.52 10.50 -7.71
C GLU A 82 7.26 9.23 -8.55
N ASP A 83 8.33 8.51 -8.89
CA ASP A 83 8.23 7.23 -9.61
C ASP A 83 8.27 6.08 -8.61
N PHE A 84 7.11 5.57 -8.25
CA PHE A 84 6.97 4.48 -7.29
C PHE A 84 5.91 3.46 -7.70
N ARG A 85 5.94 2.33 -7.04
CA ARG A 85 4.94 1.25 -7.18
C ARG A 85 4.38 0.88 -5.82
N VAL A 86 3.27 0.15 -5.82
CA VAL A 86 2.65 -0.39 -4.61
C VAL A 86 2.51 -1.90 -4.74
N LEU A 87 2.94 -2.63 -3.72
CA LEU A 87 2.67 -4.05 -3.53
C LEU A 87 1.75 -4.21 -2.33
N GLU A 88 0.53 -4.69 -2.58
CA GLU A 88 -0.46 -4.91 -1.53
C GLU A 88 -0.55 -6.40 -1.14
N PHE A 89 -0.37 -6.70 0.14
CA PHE A 89 -0.80 -7.95 0.73
C PHE A 89 -2.20 -7.75 1.34
N SER A 90 -3.24 -8.15 0.61
CA SER A 90 -4.64 -7.99 0.99
C SER A 90 -5.26 -9.35 1.30
N PHE A 91 -5.13 -9.81 2.52
CA PHE A 91 -5.54 -11.16 2.93
C PHE A 91 -6.99 -11.24 3.43
N GLU A 92 -7.59 -10.10 3.78
CA GLU A 92 -8.95 -10.04 4.28
C GLU A 92 -9.99 -10.11 3.16
N MET A 93 -9.66 -9.53 2.01
CA MET A 93 -10.65 -9.34 0.96
C MET A 93 -10.24 -10.00 -0.35
N VAL A 94 -11.20 -10.69 -0.96
CA VAL A 94 -11.05 -11.20 -2.32
C VAL A 94 -11.00 -10.02 -3.29
N GLY A 95 -10.09 -10.05 -4.28
CA GLY A 95 -9.88 -8.97 -5.25
C GLY A 95 -11.16 -8.46 -5.93
N ARG A 96 -12.15 -9.35 -6.18
CA ARG A 96 -13.48 -8.95 -6.68
C ARG A 96 -14.19 -7.96 -5.75
N THR A 97 -14.12 -8.18 -4.43
CA THR A 97 -14.78 -7.30 -3.46
C THR A 97 -14.12 -5.94 -3.40
N THR A 98 -12.79 -5.89 -3.47
CA THR A 98 -12.03 -4.63 -3.57
C THR A 98 -12.41 -3.87 -4.84
N ALA A 99 -12.44 -4.53 -5.99
CA ALA A 99 -12.84 -3.92 -7.26
C ALA A 99 -14.27 -3.36 -7.21
N LEU A 100 -15.22 -4.07 -6.60
CA LEU A 100 -16.59 -3.59 -6.47
C LEU A 100 -16.72 -2.38 -5.53
N ARG A 101 -15.88 -2.27 -4.50
CA ARG A 101 -15.79 -1.05 -3.69
C ARG A 101 -15.24 0.14 -4.48
N GLU A 102 -14.24 -0.09 -5.33
CA GLU A 102 -13.74 0.95 -6.23
C GLU A 102 -14.83 1.39 -7.21
N PHE A 103 -15.60 0.46 -7.79
CA PHE A 103 -16.73 0.79 -8.66
C PHE A 103 -17.85 1.56 -7.92
N SER A 104 -18.14 1.19 -6.67
CA SER A 104 -19.08 1.95 -5.84
C SER A 104 -18.61 3.39 -5.64
N SER A 105 -17.34 3.58 -5.32
CA SER A 105 -16.75 4.92 -5.17
C SER A 105 -16.77 5.71 -6.47
N LEU A 106 -16.46 5.06 -7.61
CA LEU A 106 -16.42 5.69 -8.94
C LEU A 106 -17.79 6.12 -9.44
N THR A 107 -18.83 5.34 -9.14
CA THR A 107 -20.17 5.51 -9.70
C THR A 107 -21.17 6.16 -8.74
N GLY A 108 -20.83 6.24 -7.45
CA GLY A 108 -21.73 6.65 -6.38
C GLY A 108 -22.83 5.62 -6.07
N LYS A 109 -22.79 4.43 -6.71
CA LYS A 109 -23.78 3.36 -6.50
C LYS A 109 -23.35 2.44 -5.35
N THR A 110 -24.32 1.96 -4.60
CA THR A 110 -24.08 0.97 -3.54
C THR A 110 -23.73 -0.40 -4.14
N TYR A 111 -23.10 -1.26 -3.34
CA TYR A 111 -22.84 -2.65 -3.72
C TYR A 111 -24.10 -3.38 -4.17
N LYS A 112 -25.23 -3.12 -3.51
CA LYS A 112 -26.54 -3.69 -3.85
C LYS A 112 -26.99 -3.27 -5.24
N GLU A 113 -26.88 -2.01 -5.59
CA GLU A 113 -27.26 -1.49 -6.92
C GLU A 113 -26.36 -2.01 -8.03
N LEU A 114 -25.07 -2.28 -7.72
CA LEU A 114 -24.14 -2.86 -8.70
C LEU A 114 -24.33 -4.36 -8.93
N CYS A 115 -24.78 -5.12 -7.92
CA CYS A 115 -24.66 -6.58 -7.90
C CYS A 115 -25.96 -7.35 -7.59
N SER A 116 -27.10 -6.68 -7.33
CA SER A 116 -28.36 -7.40 -7.04
C SER A 116 -28.86 -8.16 -8.26
N ALA A 117 -29.25 -9.42 -8.05
CA ALA A 117 -29.90 -10.23 -9.06
C ALA A 117 -31.20 -9.53 -9.56
N GLY A 118 -31.39 -9.52 -10.86
CA GLY A 118 -32.54 -8.88 -11.48
C GLY A 118 -32.48 -7.35 -11.62
N THR A 119 -31.41 -6.72 -11.11
CA THR A 119 -31.16 -5.29 -11.35
C THR A 119 -30.43 -5.11 -12.66
N VAL A 120 -30.99 -4.38 -13.60
CA VAL A 120 -30.33 -4.04 -14.85
C VAL A 120 -29.44 -2.82 -14.59
N LEU A 121 -28.13 -3.04 -14.69
CA LEU A 121 -27.18 -1.93 -14.62
C LEU A 121 -27.28 -1.08 -15.89
N ASP A 122 -27.42 0.23 -15.74
CA ASP A 122 -27.45 1.12 -16.89
C ASP A 122 -26.12 1.10 -17.67
N LYS A 123 -26.22 1.32 -18.97
CA LYS A 123 -25.08 1.24 -19.90
C LYS A 123 -23.97 2.24 -19.57
N GLU A 124 -24.32 3.41 -19.05
CA GLU A 124 -23.37 4.45 -18.69
C GLU A 124 -22.51 3.99 -17.49
N THR A 125 -23.16 3.51 -16.42
CA THR A 125 -22.46 2.95 -15.25
C THR A 125 -21.56 1.78 -15.63
N PHE A 126 -22.05 0.84 -16.45
CA PHE A 126 -21.25 -0.27 -16.93
C PHE A 126 -20.02 0.20 -17.72
N ASN A 127 -20.19 1.16 -18.63
CA ASN A 127 -19.10 1.71 -19.43
C ASN A 127 -18.05 2.44 -18.57
N LYS A 128 -18.48 3.18 -17.53
CA LYS A 128 -17.57 3.80 -16.56
C LYS A 128 -16.72 2.75 -15.85
N CYS A 129 -17.34 1.69 -15.33
CA CYS A 129 -16.61 0.60 -14.66
C CYS A 129 -15.65 -0.11 -15.62
N HIS A 130 -16.09 -0.37 -16.85
CA HIS A 130 -15.27 -1.04 -17.87
C HIS A 130 -14.06 -0.19 -18.31
N ALA A 131 -14.26 1.11 -18.53
CA ALA A 131 -13.16 2.03 -18.86
C ALA A 131 -12.14 2.12 -17.70
N TYR A 132 -12.63 2.22 -16.48
CA TYR A 132 -11.80 2.21 -15.27
C TYR A 132 -10.97 0.91 -15.17
N SER A 133 -11.60 -0.26 -15.37
CA SER A 133 -10.90 -1.55 -15.36
C SER A 133 -9.77 -1.62 -16.38
N LYS A 134 -9.99 -1.12 -17.60
CA LYS A 134 -8.94 -1.06 -18.64
C LYS A 134 -7.75 -0.21 -18.22
N ASN A 135 -8.00 0.92 -17.56
CA ASN A 135 -6.93 1.79 -17.08
C ASN A 135 -6.14 1.14 -15.92
N ARG A 136 -6.79 0.26 -15.12
CA ARG A 136 -6.11 -0.47 -14.03
C ARG A 136 -5.07 -1.48 -14.52
N ILE A 137 -5.14 -1.97 -15.76
CA ILE A 137 -4.11 -2.86 -16.34
C ILE A 137 -2.72 -2.20 -16.32
N LYS A 138 -2.66 -0.88 -16.42
CA LYS A 138 -1.42 -0.09 -16.38
C LYS A 138 -1.14 0.51 -15.00
N SER A 139 -1.94 0.18 -13.99
CA SER A 139 -1.76 0.69 -12.65
C SER A 139 -0.44 0.20 -12.07
N PRO A 140 0.34 1.05 -11.41
CA PRO A 140 1.55 0.64 -10.71
C PRO A 140 1.24 -0.02 -9.34
N VAL A 141 0.07 -0.62 -9.18
CA VAL A 141 -0.38 -1.32 -7.96
C VAL A 141 -0.59 -2.79 -8.28
N ASP A 142 0.15 -3.65 -7.61
CA ASP A 142 0.01 -5.10 -7.68
C ASP A 142 -0.49 -5.66 -6.35
N GLN A 143 -1.34 -6.68 -6.39
CA GLN A 143 -2.00 -7.21 -5.21
C GLN A 143 -1.80 -8.72 -5.06
N ILE A 144 -1.47 -9.17 -3.85
CA ILE A 144 -1.42 -10.57 -3.44
C ILE A 144 -2.54 -10.80 -2.42
N THR A 145 -3.47 -11.70 -2.74
CA THR A 145 -4.65 -11.97 -1.91
C THR A 145 -4.57 -13.32 -1.17
N THR A 146 -3.59 -14.15 -1.50
CA THR A 146 -3.40 -15.46 -0.85
C THR A 146 -2.61 -15.29 0.43
N PRO A 147 -3.18 -15.63 1.62
CA PRO A 147 -2.46 -15.57 2.89
C PRO A 147 -1.20 -16.45 2.88
N MET A 148 -0.10 -15.90 3.37
CA MET A 148 1.21 -16.55 3.39
C MET A 148 1.98 -16.25 4.67
N THR A 149 3.10 -16.93 4.90
CA THR A 149 3.98 -16.67 6.04
C THR A 149 4.83 -15.42 5.81
N VAL A 150 5.38 -14.85 6.89
CA VAL A 150 6.29 -13.68 6.80
C VAL A 150 7.48 -13.95 5.87
N ASN A 151 8.06 -15.15 5.91
CA ASN A 151 9.18 -15.51 5.03
C ASN A 151 8.76 -15.50 3.55
N GLN A 152 7.58 -16.08 3.25
CA GLN A 152 7.04 -16.03 1.89
C GLN A 152 6.72 -14.60 1.44
N MET A 153 6.21 -13.75 2.34
CA MET A 153 6.00 -12.33 2.02
C MET A 153 7.31 -11.63 1.69
N ARG A 154 8.36 -11.87 2.47
CA ARG A 154 9.69 -11.33 2.20
C ARG A 154 10.19 -11.75 0.82
N ASP A 155 10.11 -13.04 0.50
CA ASP A 155 10.52 -13.57 -0.79
C ASP A 155 9.74 -12.91 -1.95
N GLN A 156 8.42 -12.69 -1.79
CA GLN A 156 7.61 -11.95 -2.77
C GLN A 156 8.04 -10.49 -2.92
N VAL A 157 8.36 -9.81 -1.83
CA VAL A 157 8.89 -8.44 -1.84
C VAL A 157 10.22 -8.40 -2.60
N ASP A 158 11.14 -9.31 -2.31
CA ASP A 158 12.45 -9.38 -2.96
C ASP A 158 12.31 -9.61 -4.47
N ILE A 159 11.43 -10.53 -4.89
CA ILE A 159 11.11 -10.76 -6.30
C ILE A 159 10.55 -9.49 -6.94
N TYR A 160 9.58 -8.85 -6.28
CA TYR A 160 8.92 -7.64 -6.78
C TYR A 160 9.90 -6.48 -6.95
N MET A 161 10.72 -6.22 -5.94
CA MET A 161 11.73 -5.16 -5.99
C MET A 161 12.78 -5.43 -7.08
N ASN A 162 13.16 -6.71 -7.29
CA ASN A 162 14.08 -7.09 -8.36
C ASN A 162 13.47 -6.87 -9.76
N GLN A 163 12.17 -7.11 -9.94
CA GLN A 163 11.46 -6.84 -11.20
C GLN A 163 11.33 -5.34 -11.48
N HIS A 164 11.32 -4.51 -10.44
CA HIS A 164 11.11 -3.06 -10.53
C HIS A 164 12.32 -2.24 -10.01
N LYS A 165 13.53 -2.69 -10.35
CA LYS A 165 14.77 -2.03 -9.92
C LYS A 165 14.78 -0.53 -10.22
N GLY A 166 15.23 0.25 -9.24
CA GLY A 166 15.33 1.71 -9.34
C GLY A 166 14.03 2.46 -9.01
N LYS A 167 12.92 1.75 -8.76
CA LYS A 167 11.67 2.38 -8.30
C LYS A 167 11.51 2.24 -6.79
N LYS A 168 11.03 3.30 -6.15
CA LYS A 168 10.59 3.24 -4.76
C LYS A 168 9.35 2.34 -4.68
N THR A 169 9.15 1.64 -3.56
CA THR A 169 8.02 0.72 -3.39
C THR A 169 7.31 0.97 -2.06
N ILE A 170 6.01 1.15 -2.12
CA ILE A 170 5.13 1.12 -0.94
C ILE A 170 4.63 -0.32 -0.78
N ILE A 171 4.83 -0.89 0.40
CA ILE A 171 4.33 -2.23 0.73
C ILE A 171 3.22 -2.08 1.76
N THR A 172 2.06 -2.66 1.50
CA THR A 172 0.95 -2.64 2.46
C THR A 172 0.54 -4.05 2.88
N LEU A 173 0.08 -4.17 4.11
CA LEU A 173 -0.46 -5.42 4.67
C LEU A 173 -1.81 -5.16 5.33
N ASP A 174 -2.86 -5.76 4.79
CA ASP A 174 -4.22 -5.70 5.33
C ASP A 174 -4.79 -7.12 5.45
N HIS A 175 -4.83 -7.71 6.65
CA HIS A 175 -4.20 -7.25 7.89
C HIS A 175 -3.35 -8.37 8.52
N SER A 176 -2.51 -8.02 9.49
CA SER A 176 -1.48 -8.91 10.05
C SER A 176 -2.00 -10.21 10.71
N ILE A 177 -3.24 -10.23 11.20
CA ILE A 177 -3.86 -11.40 11.86
C ILE A 177 -4.04 -12.59 10.91
N LEU A 178 -4.11 -12.34 9.59
CA LEU A 178 -4.27 -13.36 8.55
C LEU A 178 -2.95 -13.87 7.99
N VAL A 179 -1.83 -13.37 8.47
CA VAL A 179 -0.50 -13.90 8.12
C VAL A 179 -0.37 -15.31 8.68
N LYS A 180 0.02 -16.26 7.84
CA LYS A 180 0.19 -17.67 8.26
C LYS A 180 1.37 -17.81 9.21
N ARG A 181 1.23 -18.67 10.21
CA ARG A 181 2.34 -19.06 11.08
C ARG A 181 3.31 -19.96 10.33
N ALA A 182 4.60 -19.81 10.61
CA ALA A 182 5.60 -20.75 10.10
C ALA A 182 5.42 -22.12 10.78
N PRO A 183 5.69 -23.25 10.07
CA PRO A 183 5.46 -24.60 10.61
C PRO A 183 6.14 -24.88 11.95
N TYR A 184 7.28 -24.25 12.22
CA TYR A 184 8.08 -24.46 13.43
C TYR A 184 7.67 -23.59 14.64
N GLN A 185 6.67 -22.72 14.50
CA GLN A 185 6.20 -21.84 15.59
C GLN A 185 5.03 -22.44 16.39
N ASN A 186 4.55 -23.63 16.02
CA ASN A 186 3.41 -24.27 16.69
C ASN A 186 3.71 -24.85 18.08
N ASN A 187 4.96 -24.87 18.55
CA ASN A 187 5.38 -25.52 19.79
C ASN A 187 5.76 -24.55 20.93
N ARG A 188 5.29 -23.29 20.90
CA ARG A 188 5.47 -22.38 22.03
C ARG A 188 4.11 -21.79 22.42
N LEU A 189 3.39 -22.56 23.20
CA LEU A 189 2.44 -22.13 24.21
C LEU A 189 2.92 -22.66 25.55
#